data_402b7fc1dfd455f8393b9096cdc20f4c
#
_entry.id   402b7fc1dfd455f8393b9096cdc20f4c
#
_cell.length_a   1.000
_cell.length_b   1.000
_cell.length_c   1.000
_cell.angle_alpha   90.00
_cell.angle_beta   90.00
_cell.angle_gamma   90.00
#
_symmetry.space_group_name_H-M   'P 1'
#
loop_
_entity.id
_entity.type
_entity.pdbx_description
1 polymer ?
#
loop_
_entity_poly.entity_id
_entity_poly.type
_entity_poly.pdbx_seq_one_letter_code
_entity_poly.pdbx_strand_id
1 'polypeptide(L)'
;MALFLQGCNLRCKNCHNPWTMGRCNDCGECVPQCPHQALQIVDGKVVWNAVVCEQCDTCLKRCPQHATPMAQSMSVDEVLSHVRKAVLFIEGITVSGGEATTQLPFVVALFTAIKNDPQLRHLTCLVDSNGMLSETGWEKLLPVCDGAMLDLKAWGSECHQQLTGRDNQQIKRSICLLAERGKLAELRLLVIPDQVDYLHHIDELATFIKRLGDVPVRLNAFHAHGVYGEAQSWASATPEDVEPLADALKVRGVSRL
;
A
#
# COMPACT_ATOMS: atom_id res chain seq x y z
N MET A 1 4.08 14.25 -0.43
CA MET A 1 3.15 13.98 -1.55
C MET A 1 2.97 12.47 -1.67
N ALA A 2 1.75 11.97 -1.87
CA ALA A 2 1.52 10.54 -2.08
C ALA A 2 1.06 10.30 -3.53
N LEU A 3 1.60 9.22 -4.15
CA LEU A 3 1.20 8.72 -5.47
C LEU A 3 0.62 7.33 -5.30
N PHE A 4 -0.60 7.12 -5.79
CA PHE A 4 -1.29 5.83 -5.71
C PHE A 4 -1.32 5.16 -7.08
N LEU A 5 -0.65 4.01 -7.19
CA LEU A 5 -0.57 3.22 -8.42
C LEU A 5 -1.65 2.14 -8.46
N GLN A 6 -2.12 1.80 -9.65
CA GLN A 6 -3.08 0.73 -9.87
C GLN A 6 -2.39 -0.63 -10.02
N GLY A 7 -3.05 -1.66 -9.53
CA GLY A 7 -2.61 -3.05 -9.56
C GLY A 7 -2.00 -3.51 -8.24
N CYS A 8 -2.40 -4.69 -7.78
CA CYS A 8 -1.89 -5.32 -6.56
C CYS A 8 -1.70 -6.83 -6.79
N ASN A 9 -0.68 -7.40 -6.19
CA ASN A 9 -0.38 -8.83 -6.20
C ASN A 9 -0.95 -9.59 -4.99
N LEU A 10 -1.62 -8.88 -4.05
CA LEU A 10 -2.43 -9.45 -2.99
C LEU A 10 -3.93 -9.22 -3.25
N ARG A 11 -4.77 -9.96 -2.50
CA ARG A 11 -6.24 -9.84 -2.51
C ARG A 11 -6.75 -9.77 -1.08
N CYS A 12 -6.26 -8.74 -0.36
CA CYS A 12 -6.58 -8.58 1.05
C CYS A 12 -8.09 -8.33 1.24
N LYS A 13 -8.73 -9.14 2.08
CA LYS A 13 -10.14 -9.00 2.44
C LYS A 13 -10.43 -7.66 3.12
N ASN A 14 -9.47 -7.17 3.90
CA ASN A 14 -9.50 -5.91 4.65
C ASN A 14 -8.94 -4.71 3.88
N CYS A 15 -8.86 -4.74 2.56
CA CYS A 15 -8.25 -3.66 1.79
C CYS A 15 -9.08 -2.38 1.88
N HIS A 16 -8.46 -1.26 2.31
CA HIS A 16 -9.10 0.06 2.33
C HIS A 16 -9.11 0.76 0.96
N ASN A 17 -8.31 0.24 0.00
CA ASN A 17 -8.27 0.74 -1.37
C ASN A 17 -8.60 -0.38 -2.37
N PRO A 18 -9.75 -1.08 -2.24
CA PRO A 18 -10.05 -2.27 -3.03
C PRO A 18 -10.06 -1.99 -4.54
N TRP A 19 -10.35 -0.76 -4.94
CA TRP A 19 -10.41 -0.30 -6.33
C TRP A 19 -9.04 -0.04 -6.96
N THR A 20 -7.97 -0.25 -6.21
CA THR A 20 -6.60 -0.23 -6.71
C THR A 20 -6.02 -1.64 -6.91
N MET A 21 -6.75 -2.69 -6.54
CA MET A 21 -6.28 -4.08 -6.68
C MET A 21 -6.14 -4.49 -8.14
N GLY A 22 -7.10 -4.10 -8.98
CA GLY A 22 -7.10 -4.39 -10.40
C GLY A 22 -6.60 -3.22 -11.25
N ARG A 23 -6.65 -3.43 -12.57
CA ARG A 23 -6.45 -2.39 -13.58
C ARG A 23 -7.66 -2.37 -14.50
N CYS A 24 -8.08 -1.19 -14.91
CA CYS A 24 -9.12 -1.07 -15.91
C CYS A 24 -8.68 -1.77 -17.20
N ASN A 25 -9.57 -2.62 -17.73
CA ASN A 25 -9.39 -3.32 -19.01
C ASN A 25 -10.33 -2.79 -20.09
N ASP A 26 -10.94 -1.64 -19.84
CA ASP A 26 -11.84 -0.95 -20.76
C ASP A 26 -13.09 -1.77 -21.17
N CYS A 27 -13.56 -2.70 -20.33
CA CYS A 27 -14.74 -3.53 -20.61
C CYS A 27 -16.04 -2.71 -20.76
N GLY A 28 -16.09 -1.48 -20.24
CA GLY A 28 -17.22 -0.57 -20.38
C GLY A 28 -18.41 -0.85 -19.48
N GLU A 29 -18.41 -1.90 -18.64
CA GLU A 29 -19.55 -2.26 -17.79
C GLU A 29 -19.99 -1.17 -16.82
N CYS A 30 -19.07 -0.32 -16.39
CA CYS A 30 -19.36 0.82 -15.52
C CYS A 30 -20.01 2.00 -16.25
N VAL A 31 -19.89 2.10 -17.58
CA VAL A 31 -20.35 3.26 -18.36
C VAL A 31 -21.86 3.45 -18.27
N PRO A 32 -22.71 2.45 -18.59
CA PRO A 32 -24.17 2.61 -18.48
C PRO A 32 -24.66 2.74 -17.04
N GLN A 33 -23.82 2.43 -16.06
CA GLN A 33 -24.15 2.49 -14.64
C GLN A 33 -23.87 3.86 -14.01
N CYS A 34 -23.17 4.76 -14.74
CA CYS A 34 -22.84 6.08 -14.23
C CYS A 34 -24.08 7.01 -14.26
N PRO A 35 -24.67 7.39 -13.10
CA PRO A 35 -25.89 8.20 -13.07
C PRO A 35 -25.67 9.62 -13.63
N HIS A 36 -24.41 10.08 -13.61
CA HIS A 36 -24.03 11.44 -14.05
C HIS A 36 -23.42 11.44 -15.46
N GLN A 37 -23.41 10.29 -16.17
CA GLN A 37 -22.85 10.16 -17.52
C GLN A 37 -21.39 10.67 -17.62
N ALA A 38 -20.64 10.55 -16.50
CA ALA A 38 -19.23 10.96 -16.43
C ALA A 38 -18.27 9.95 -17.08
N LEU A 39 -18.76 8.83 -17.60
CA LEU A 39 -18.00 7.81 -18.28
C LEU A 39 -18.52 7.60 -19.70
N GLN A 40 -17.60 7.48 -20.64
CA GLN A 40 -17.87 7.21 -22.05
C GLN A 40 -16.86 6.21 -22.60
N ILE A 41 -17.22 5.53 -23.70
CA ILE A 41 -16.26 4.73 -24.48
C ILE A 41 -15.83 5.57 -25.69
N VAL A 42 -14.55 5.88 -25.77
CA VAL A 42 -13.94 6.59 -26.89
C VAL A 42 -12.78 5.75 -27.41
N ASP A 43 -12.79 5.40 -28.69
CA ASP A 43 -11.77 4.56 -29.33
C ASP A 43 -11.49 3.25 -28.54
N GLY A 44 -12.55 2.62 -28.03
CA GLY A 44 -12.47 1.36 -27.28
C GLY A 44 -11.92 1.49 -25.87
N LYS A 45 -11.75 2.72 -25.34
CA LYS A 45 -11.30 3.00 -23.98
C LYS A 45 -12.38 3.68 -23.17
N VAL A 46 -12.45 3.35 -21.88
CA VAL A 46 -13.31 4.05 -20.92
C VAL A 46 -12.64 5.37 -20.56
N VAL A 47 -13.29 6.46 -20.92
CA VAL A 47 -12.82 7.82 -20.63
C VAL A 47 -13.68 8.43 -19.53
N TRP A 48 -13.03 8.99 -18.52
CA TRP A 48 -13.64 9.66 -17.39
C TRP A 48 -13.62 11.18 -17.54
N ASN A 49 -14.75 11.80 -17.33
CA ASN A 49 -14.88 13.27 -17.30
C ASN A 49 -15.01 13.74 -15.83
N ALA A 50 -13.95 14.34 -15.32
CA ALA A 50 -13.87 14.84 -13.95
C ALA A 50 -14.85 15.99 -13.67
N VAL A 51 -15.24 16.77 -14.70
CA VAL A 51 -16.08 17.98 -14.55
C VAL A 51 -17.50 17.62 -14.18
N VAL A 52 -18.03 16.52 -14.72
CA VAL A 52 -19.42 16.08 -14.47
C VAL A 52 -19.51 14.94 -13.45
N CYS A 53 -18.36 14.46 -12.95
CA CYS A 53 -18.31 13.39 -11.97
C CYS A 53 -18.62 13.89 -10.56
N GLU A 54 -19.66 13.35 -9.93
CA GLU A 54 -20.05 13.67 -8.55
C GLU A 54 -19.48 12.69 -7.51
N GLN A 55 -18.50 11.88 -7.87
CA GLN A 55 -17.80 10.96 -6.96
C GLN A 55 -18.73 10.00 -6.19
N CYS A 56 -19.79 9.53 -6.82
CA CYS A 56 -20.79 8.64 -6.21
C CYS A 56 -20.36 7.18 -6.05
N ASP A 57 -19.17 6.81 -6.54
CA ASP A 57 -18.53 5.48 -6.48
C ASP A 57 -19.33 4.33 -7.14
N THR A 58 -20.40 4.61 -7.88
CA THR A 58 -21.20 3.59 -8.54
C THR A 58 -20.35 2.77 -9.52
N CYS A 59 -19.47 3.41 -10.28
CA CYS A 59 -18.55 2.75 -11.22
C CYS A 59 -17.58 1.80 -10.50
N LEU A 60 -17.11 2.14 -9.31
CA LEU A 60 -16.23 1.33 -8.49
C LEU A 60 -16.93 0.05 -8.03
N LYS A 61 -18.15 0.20 -7.47
CA LYS A 61 -18.96 -0.92 -6.96
C LYS A 61 -19.39 -1.90 -8.04
N ARG A 62 -19.44 -1.46 -9.29
CA ARG A 62 -19.83 -2.27 -10.46
C ARG A 62 -18.64 -2.88 -11.22
N CYS A 63 -17.42 -2.48 -10.92
CA CYS A 63 -16.25 -2.91 -11.66
C CYS A 63 -15.87 -4.38 -11.35
N PRO A 64 -15.96 -5.31 -12.32
CA PRO A 64 -15.61 -6.71 -12.09
C PRO A 64 -14.10 -6.91 -11.91
N GLN A 65 -13.28 -5.90 -12.27
CA GLN A 65 -11.84 -5.94 -12.15
C GLN A 65 -11.32 -5.35 -10.83
N HIS A 66 -12.20 -4.86 -9.94
CA HIS A 66 -11.79 -4.09 -8.75
C HIS A 66 -10.80 -2.97 -9.12
N ALA A 67 -11.15 -2.20 -10.15
CA ALA A 67 -10.35 -1.11 -10.67
C ALA A 67 -11.16 0.20 -10.68
N THR A 68 -10.47 1.33 -10.78
CA THR A 68 -11.13 2.61 -11.01
C THR A 68 -10.96 3.07 -12.45
N PRO A 69 -12.03 3.53 -13.12
CA PRO A 69 -11.92 4.16 -14.44
C PRO A 69 -11.33 5.59 -14.35
N MET A 70 -11.18 6.13 -13.15
CA MET A 70 -10.64 7.47 -12.90
C MET A 70 -9.11 7.50 -12.87
N ALA A 71 -8.45 6.34 -12.92
CA ALA A 71 -6.99 6.27 -12.99
C ALA A 71 -6.49 6.85 -14.32
N GLN A 72 -5.43 7.65 -14.24
CA GLN A 72 -4.79 8.26 -15.40
C GLN A 72 -3.44 7.59 -15.67
N SER A 73 -3.15 7.32 -16.94
CA SER A 73 -1.81 6.90 -17.35
C SER A 73 -0.91 8.13 -17.43
N MET A 74 0.20 8.11 -16.71
CA MET A 74 1.13 9.24 -16.64
C MET A 74 2.56 8.76 -16.88
N SER A 75 3.30 9.52 -17.65
CA SER A 75 4.75 9.38 -17.79
C SER A 75 5.49 9.91 -16.54
N VAL A 76 6.76 9.56 -16.42
CA VAL A 76 7.63 10.11 -15.36
C VAL A 76 7.68 11.64 -15.43
N ASP A 77 7.79 12.22 -16.63
CA ASP A 77 7.89 13.68 -16.82
C ASP A 77 6.61 14.41 -16.39
N GLU A 78 5.44 13.83 -16.68
CA GLU A 78 4.16 14.39 -16.22
C GLU A 78 4.07 14.37 -14.69
N VAL A 79 4.46 13.26 -14.04
CA VAL A 79 4.51 13.20 -12.57
C VAL A 79 5.53 14.20 -12.01
N LEU A 80 6.73 14.31 -12.59
CA LEU A 80 7.72 15.30 -12.18
C LEU A 80 7.20 16.74 -12.29
N SER A 81 6.38 17.04 -13.31
CA SER A 81 5.72 18.34 -13.44
C SER A 81 4.83 18.66 -12.23
N HIS A 82 4.07 17.66 -11.75
CA HIS A 82 3.26 17.81 -10.52
C HIS A 82 4.13 17.97 -9.28
N VAL A 83 5.22 17.20 -9.17
CA VAL A 83 6.16 17.30 -8.04
C VAL A 83 6.79 18.69 -7.98
N ARG A 84 7.25 19.23 -9.11
CA ARG A 84 7.84 20.58 -9.17
C ARG A 84 6.86 21.67 -8.72
N LYS A 85 5.57 21.54 -9.07
CA LYS A 85 4.54 22.49 -8.60
C LYS A 85 4.33 22.45 -7.09
N ALA A 86 4.58 21.30 -6.47
CA ALA A 86 4.37 21.08 -5.04
C ALA A 86 5.65 21.22 -4.20
N VAL A 87 6.83 21.36 -4.81
CA VAL A 87 8.14 21.22 -4.15
C VAL A 87 8.33 22.11 -2.92
N LEU A 88 7.76 23.30 -2.91
CA LEU A 88 7.84 24.22 -1.76
C LEU A 88 6.97 23.80 -0.56
N PHE A 89 6.09 22.83 -0.73
CA PHE A 89 5.11 22.40 0.27
C PHE A 89 5.29 20.95 0.72
N ILE A 90 6.30 20.22 0.17
CA ILE A 90 6.51 18.81 0.44
C ILE A 90 7.96 18.54 0.86
N GLU A 91 8.14 17.61 1.78
CA GLU A 91 9.45 17.11 2.22
C GLU A 91 9.85 15.84 1.48
N GLY A 92 8.90 15.19 0.80
CA GLY A 92 9.15 13.95 0.10
C GLY A 92 7.96 13.42 -0.67
N ILE A 93 8.20 12.28 -1.31
CA ILE A 93 7.21 11.53 -2.08
C ILE A 93 7.11 10.13 -1.50
N THR A 94 5.90 9.65 -1.31
CA THR A 94 5.61 8.25 -1.03
C THR A 94 4.84 7.66 -2.21
N VAL A 95 5.36 6.58 -2.79
CA VAL A 95 4.64 5.79 -3.80
C VAL A 95 3.97 4.62 -3.12
N SER A 96 2.65 4.54 -3.25
CA SER A 96 1.74 3.56 -2.66
C SER A 96 0.70 3.12 -3.71
N GLY A 97 -0.50 2.75 -3.31
CA GLY A 97 -1.63 2.43 -4.20
C GLY A 97 -2.22 1.07 -3.91
N GLY A 98 -2.37 0.22 -4.93
CA GLY A 98 -2.58 -1.21 -4.76
C GLY A 98 -1.31 -1.83 -4.20
N GLU A 99 -0.30 -1.97 -5.07
CA GLU A 99 1.07 -2.31 -4.68
C GLU A 99 2.04 -1.58 -5.61
N ALA A 100 2.80 -0.64 -5.06
CA ALA A 100 3.72 0.21 -5.80
C ALA A 100 4.74 -0.60 -6.63
N THR A 101 5.25 -1.68 -6.05
CA THR A 101 6.31 -2.49 -6.67
C THR A 101 5.84 -3.36 -7.83
N THR A 102 4.53 -3.47 -8.08
CA THR A 102 4.01 -4.08 -9.33
C THR A 102 4.33 -3.24 -10.56
N GLN A 103 4.68 -1.97 -10.37
CA GLN A 103 5.16 -1.06 -11.40
C GLN A 103 6.62 -0.63 -11.16
N LEU A 104 7.45 -1.57 -10.71
CA LEU A 104 8.84 -1.33 -10.31
C LEU A 104 9.65 -0.50 -11.32
N PRO A 105 9.62 -0.77 -12.65
CA PRO A 105 10.38 0.05 -13.62
C PRO A 105 10.00 1.54 -13.57
N PHE A 106 8.71 1.84 -13.40
CA PHE A 106 8.22 3.22 -13.28
C PHE A 106 8.71 3.88 -11.98
N VAL A 107 8.58 3.16 -10.85
CA VAL A 107 9.01 3.69 -9.54
C VAL A 107 10.51 3.97 -9.52
N VAL A 108 11.33 3.04 -10.05
CA VAL A 108 12.78 3.24 -10.18
C VAL A 108 13.10 4.44 -11.06
N ALA A 109 12.46 4.56 -12.22
CA ALA A 109 12.68 5.67 -13.14
C ALA A 109 12.28 7.03 -12.53
N LEU A 110 11.14 7.08 -11.83
CA LEU A 110 10.67 8.29 -11.14
C LEU A 110 11.65 8.71 -10.03
N PHE A 111 12.04 7.80 -9.15
CA PHE A 111 12.97 8.13 -8.07
C PHE A 111 14.35 8.51 -8.61
N THR A 112 14.83 7.81 -9.64
CA THR A 112 16.08 8.18 -10.33
C THR A 112 16.02 9.61 -10.87
N ALA A 113 14.92 9.97 -11.52
CA ALA A 113 14.74 11.31 -12.07
C ALA A 113 14.69 12.37 -10.96
N ILE A 114 14.01 12.10 -9.84
CA ILE A 114 13.99 13.01 -8.68
C ILE A 114 15.38 13.19 -8.08
N LYS A 115 16.13 12.11 -7.87
CA LYS A 115 17.48 12.17 -7.28
C LYS A 115 18.49 12.88 -8.18
N ASN A 116 18.29 12.83 -9.49
CA ASN A 116 19.16 13.52 -10.46
C ASN A 116 18.74 14.99 -10.74
N ASP A 117 17.55 15.41 -10.33
CA ASP A 117 17.08 16.78 -10.51
C ASP A 117 17.62 17.70 -9.40
N PRO A 118 18.41 18.75 -9.73
CA PRO A 118 18.96 19.66 -8.70
C PRO A 118 17.92 20.34 -7.82
N GLN A 119 16.69 20.52 -8.31
CA GLN A 119 15.59 21.15 -7.58
C GLN A 119 14.82 20.15 -6.70
N LEU A 120 14.85 18.84 -7.02
CA LEU A 120 14.05 17.82 -6.37
C LEU A 120 14.86 16.84 -5.52
N ARG A 121 16.17 16.74 -5.71
CA ARG A 121 17.03 15.72 -5.08
C ARG A 121 17.02 15.71 -3.54
N HIS A 122 16.59 16.82 -2.93
CA HIS A 122 16.43 16.94 -1.48
C HIS A 122 15.19 16.21 -0.95
N LEU A 123 14.23 15.89 -1.83
CA LEU A 123 13.00 15.20 -1.45
C LEU A 123 13.29 13.75 -1.05
N THR A 124 12.68 13.32 0.04
CA THR A 124 12.68 11.92 0.46
C THR A 124 11.81 11.09 -0.48
N CYS A 125 12.32 9.95 -0.95
CA CYS A 125 11.62 9.00 -1.82
C CYS A 125 11.31 7.71 -1.04
N LEU A 126 10.06 7.53 -0.64
CA LEU A 126 9.60 6.37 0.13
C LEU A 126 8.67 5.48 -0.69
N VAL A 127 8.71 4.19 -0.41
CA VAL A 127 7.74 3.22 -0.92
C VAL A 127 6.91 2.67 0.23
N ASP A 128 5.61 2.64 0.04
CA ASP A 128 4.64 1.95 0.89
C ASP A 128 4.26 0.65 0.17
N SER A 129 4.64 -0.49 0.75
CA SER A 129 4.60 -1.79 0.06
C SER A 129 4.12 -2.91 0.97
N ASN A 130 3.49 -3.90 0.35
CA ASN A 130 3.13 -5.15 1.00
C ASN A 130 4.33 -6.13 1.17
N GLY A 131 5.52 -5.77 0.70
CA GLY A 131 6.73 -6.56 0.88
C GLY A 131 6.89 -7.80 -0.02
N MET A 132 5.99 -8.03 -0.98
CA MET A 132 6.06 -9.19 -1.89
C MET A 132 7.10 -9.04 -3.01
N LEU A 133 7.84 -7.93 -3.07
CA LEU A 133 8.91 -7.73 -4.05
C LEU A 133 10.06 -8.72 -3.79
N SER A 134 10.61 -9.29 -4.87
CA SER A 134 11.78 -10.18 -4.77
C SER A 134 13.03 -9.41 -4.34
N GLU A 135 14.02 -10.11 -3.81
CA GLU A 135 15.32 -9.53 -3.44
C GLU A 135 15.96 -8.77 -4.62
N THR A 136 15.99 -9.39 -5.80
CA THR A 136 16.50 -8.73 -7.02
C THR A 136 15.69 -7.50 -7.41
N GLY A 137 14.42 -7.44 -7.07
CA GLY A 137 13.57 -6.26 -7.24
C GLY A 137 13.98 -5.15 -6.26
N TRP A 138 14.18 -5.50 -4.99
CA TRP A 138 14.68 -4.57 -3.98
C TRP A 138 16.06 -4.01 -4.34
N GLU A 139 16.99 -4.85 -4.81
CA GLU A 139 18.31 -4.39 -5.26
C GLU A 139 18.26 -3.33 -6.36
N LYS A 140 17.25 -3.36 -7.23
CA LYS A 140 17.04 -2.32 -8.25
C LYS A 140 16.46 -1.02 -7.68
N LEU A 141 15.63 -1.12 -6.64
CA LEU A 141 14.94 0.02 -6.06
C LEU A 141 15.78 0.75 -4.99
N LEU A 142 16.49 0.02 -4.15
CA LEU A 142 17.21 0.56 -3.00
C LEU A 142 18.22 1.68 -3.32
N PRO A 143 18.93 1.68 -4.46
CA PRO A 143 19.88 2.77 -4.79
C PRO A 143 19.22 4.15 -4.91
N VAL A 144 17.94 4.20 -5.23
CA VAL A 144 17.19 5.46 -5.47
C VAL A 144 16.06 5.70 -4.45
N CYS A 145 15.80 4.73 -3.57
CA CYS A 145 14.79 4.78 -2.53
C CYS A 145 15.44 5.11 -1.17
N ASP A 146 14.88 6.06 -0.44
CA ASP A 146 15.39 6.43 0.90
C ASP A 146 14.90 5.46 1.98
N GLY A 147 13.73 4.83 1.79
CA GLY A 147 13.20 3.83 2.70
C GLY A 147 11.88 3.22 2.23
N ALA A 148 11.50 2.13 2.86
CA ALA A 148 10.23 1.46 2.62
C ALA A 148 9.47 1.26 3.94
N MET A 149 8.16 1.44 3.89
CA MET A 149 7.23 1.06 4.95
C MET A 149 6.59 -0.25 4.54
N LEU A 150 6.68 -1.28 5.38
CA LEU A 150 6.18 -2.61 5.06
C LEU A 150 5.06 -3.05 6.00
N ASP A 151 4.02 -3.64 5.42
CA ASP A 151 2.92 -4.24 6.15
C ASP A 151 3.14 -5.74 6.37
N LEU A 152 3.14 -6.18 7.62
CA LEU A 152 2.96 -7.58 7.98
C LEU A 152 1.52 -7.74 8.51
N LYS A 153 0.65 -8.40 7.75
CA LYS A 153 -0.80 -8.40 8.02
C LYS A 153 -1.27 -9.52 8.95
N ALA A 154 -0.46 -10.55 9.16
CA ALA A 154 -0.58 -11.59 10.17
C ALA A 154 0.78 -12.26 10.37
N TRP A 155 1.00 -12.92 11.52
CA TRP A 155 2.27 -13.59 11.81
C TRP A 155 2.35 -14.99 11.19
N GLY A 156 1.33 -15.83 11.41
CA GLY A 156 1.24 -17.17 10.85
C GLY A 156 1.02 -17.11 9.33
N SER A 157 1.68 -18.01 8.60
CA SER A 157 1.57 -18.09 7.15
C SER A 157 0.14 -18.40 6.70
N GLU A 158 -0.53 -19.28 7.40
CA GLU A 158 -1.91 -19.69 7.09
C GLU A 158 -2.89 -18.53 7.33
N CYS A 159 -2.82 -17.87 8.49
CA CYS A 159 -3.64 -16.69 8.80
C CYS A 159 -3.42 -15.59 7.76
N HIS A 160 -2.16 -15.32 7.41
CA HIS A 160 -1.83 -14.34 6.38
C HIS A 160 -2.41 -14.72 5.01
N GLN A 161 -2.33 -16.00 4.63
CA GLN A 161 -2.88 -16.49 3.36
C GLN A 161 -4.41 -16.39 3.32
N GLN A 162 -5.10 -16.69 4.40
CA GLN A 162 -6.56 -16.53 4.52
C GLN A 162 -6.98 -15.06 4.38
N LEU A 163 -6.19 -14.15 4.93
CA LEU A 163 -6.47 -12.71 4.93
C LEU A 163 -6.13 -12.03 3.60
N THR A 164 -5.04 -12.47 2.93
CA THR A 164 -4.45 -11.74 1.79
C THR A 164 -4.39 -12.51 0.48
N GLY A 165 -4.66 -13.82 0.51
CA GLY A 165 -4.52 -14.74 -0.62
C GLY A 165 -3.09 -15.25 -0.86
N ARG A 166 -2.10 -14.85 -0.05
CA ARG A 166 -0.68 -15.27 -0.15
C ARG A 166 -0.08 -15.53 1.21
N ASP A 167 0.94 -16.40 1.29
CA ASP A 167 1.77 -16.53 2.48
C ASP A 167 2.64 -15.28 2.71
N ASN A 168 3.28 -15.20 3.89
CA ASN A 168 4.08 -14.05 4.29
C ASN A 168 5.60 -14.30 4.30
N GLN A 169 6.08 -15.42 3.75
CA GLN A 169 7.50 -15.74 3.81
C GLN A 169 8.36 -14.73 3.04
N GLN A 170 7.91 -14.32 1.83
CA GLN A 170 8.60 -13.31 1.06
C GLN A 170 8.57 -11.96 1.77
N ILE A 171 7.47 -11.62 2.42
CA ILE A 171 7.32 -10.36 3.17
C ILE A 171 8.33 -10.33 4.33
N LYS A 172 8.42 -11.40 5.11
CA LYS A 172 9.40 -11.51 6.21
C LYS A 172 10.84 -11.39 5.70
N ARG A 173 11.16 -12.01 4.54
CA ARG A 173 12.49 -11.83 3.90
C ARG A 173 12.74 -10.37 3.51
N SER A 174 11.77 -9.70 2.90
CA SER A 174 11.87 -8.29 2.53
C SER A 174 12.06 -7.39 3.75
N ILE A 175 11.34 -7.63 4.85
CA ILE A 175 11.50 -6.91 6.12
C ILE A 175 12.94 -7.04 6.63
N CYS A 176 13.48 -8.28 6.70
CA CYS A 176 14.87 -8.51 7.15
C CYS A 176 15.87 -7.81 6.24
N LEU A 177 15.76 -7.99 4.92
CA LEU A 177 16.65 -7.36 3.94
C LEU A 177 16.69 -5.84 4.09
N LEU A 178 15.52 -5.22 4.19
CA LEU A 178 15.43 -3.77 4.32
C LEU A 178 15.96 -3.26 5.66
N ALA A 179 15.76 -3.99 6.75
CA ALA A 179 16.34 -3.69 8.05
C ALA A 179 17.86 -3.77 8.01
N GLU A 180 18.43 -4.84 7.47
CA GLU A 180 19.87 -5.03 7.29
C GLU A 180 20.53 -3.92 6.44
N ARG A 181 19.79 -3.40 5.46
CA ARG A 181 20.24 -2.30 4.58
C ARG A 181 19.96 -0.91 5.18
N GLY A 182 19.37 -0.81 6.38
CA GLY A 182 18.97 0.47 6.99
C GLY A 182 17.90 1.22 6.17
N LYS A 183 17.06 0.47 5.43
CA LYS A 183 16.03 1.01 4.53
C LYS A 183 14.61 0.64 4.97
N LEU A 184 14.42 -0.08 6.07
CA LEU A 184 13.10 -0.28 6.66
C LEU A 184 12.72 0.95 7.48
N ALA A 185 11.93 1.83 6.88
CA ALA A 185 11.51 3.07 7.51
C ALA A 185 10.46 2.84 8.62
N GLU A 186 9.58 1.85 8.43
CA GLU A 186 8.52 1.50 9.38
C GLU A 186 8.04 0.06 9.12
N LEU A 187 7.87 -0.72 10.16
CA LEU A 187 7.12 -1.98 10.13
C LEU A 187 5.71 -1.73 10.63
N ARG A 188 4.70 -2.13 9.86
CA ARG A 188 3.29 -1.96 10.23
C ARG A 188 2.64 -3.30 10.51
N LEU A 189 1.99 -3.39 11.65
CA LEU A 189 1.15 -4.52 12.06
C LEU A 189 -0.30 -4.06 12.06
N LEU A 190 -1.16 -4.78 11.34
CA LEU A 190 -2.58 -4.44 11.27
C LEU A 190 -3.34 -5.24 12.32
N VAL A 191 -4.01 -4.56 13.23
CA VAL A 191 -4.85 -5.17 14.27
C VAL A 191 -6.30 -5.23 13.77
N ILE A 192 -6.80 -6.45 13.57
CA ILE A 192 -8.19 -6.73 13.21
C ILE A 192 -8.73 -7.70 14.26
N PRO A 193 -9.76 -7.32 15.05
CA PRO A 193 -10.34 -8.20 16.05
C PRO A 193 -10.70 -9.57 15.47
N ASP A 194 -10.29 -10.64 16.14
CA ASP A 194 -10.54 -12.05 15.79
C ASP A 194 -10.02 -12.52 14.40
N GLN A 195 -9.28 -11.68 13.68
CA GLN A 195 -8.81 -12.01 12.32
C GLN A 195 -7.29 -12.12 12.20
N VAL A 196 -6.54 -11.74 13.23
CA VAL A 196 -5.06 -11.75 13.22
C VAL A 196 -4.54 -12.55 14.42
N ASP A 197 -3.37 -13.14 14.26
CA ASP A 197 -2.82 -14.15 15.19
C ASP A 197 -1.59 -13.70 15.98
N TYR A 198 -1.30 -12.40 16.03
CA TYR A 198 -0.08 -11.87 16.65
C TYR A 198 0.08 -12.26 18.13
N LEU A 199 -1.01 -12.23 18.91
CA LEU A 199 -0.96 -12.59 20.33
C LEU A 199 -0.68 -14.09 20.55
N HIS A 200 -1.11 -14.96 19.64
CA HIS A 200 -0.81 -16.38 19.69
C HIS A 200 0.67 -16.68 19.44
N HIS A 201 1.37 -15.78 18.71
CA HIS A 201 2.77 -15.90 18.33
C HIS A 201 3.65 -14.78 18.88
N ILE A 202 3.25 -14.21 20.01
CA ILE A 202 3.83 -12.96 20.52
C ILE A 202 5.32 -13.05 20.81
N ASP A 203 5.83 -14.19 21.30
CA ASP A 203 7.24 -14.38 21.62
C ASP A 203 8.11 -14.44 20.35
N GLU A 204 7.61 -15.13 19.33
CA GLU A 204 8.25 -15.21 18.01
C GLU A 204 8.26 -13.85 17.33
N LEU A 205 7.11 -13.15 17.33
CA LEU A 205 6.95 -11.82 16.75
C LEU A 205 7.90 -10.80 17.42
N ALA A 206 7.92 -10.75 18.75
CA ALA A 206 8.79 -9.85 19.50
C ALA A 206 10.28 -10.16 19.24
N THR A 207 10.63 -11.45 19.18
CA THR A 207 12.00 -11.86 18.83
C THR A 207 12.39 -11.43 17.42
N PHE A 208 11.47 -11.58 16.46
CA PHE A 208 11.67 -11.12 15.09
C PHE A 208 11.88 -9.61 15.03
N ILE A 209 10.99 -8.82 15.65
CA ILE A 209 11.08 -7.35 15.65
C ILE A 209 12.40 -6.89 16.28
N LYS A 210 12.81 -7.45 17.42
CA LYS A 210 14.08 -7.08 18.07
C LYS A 210 15.32 -7.33 17.19
N ARG A 211 15.29 -8.34 16.33
CA ARG A 211 16.38 -8.63 15.37
C ARG A 211 16.48 -7.58 14.25
N LEU A 212 15.41 -6.85 13.97
CA LEU A 212 15.41 -5.78 12.96
C LEU A 212 16.18 -4.53 13.42
N GLY A 213 16.56 -4.43 14.70
CA GLY A 213 17.23 -3.27 15.28
C GLY A 213 16.27 -2.15 15.65
N ASP A 214 16.70 -0.91 15.50
CA ASP A 214 15.94 0.29 15.91
C ASP A 214 14.91 0.72 14.83
N VAL A 215 14.02 -0.18 14.45
CA VAL A 215 12.97 0.08 13.45
C VAL A 215 11.68 0.50 14.16
N PRO A 216 11.03 1.60 13.73
CA PRO A 216 9.69 1.95 14.21
C PRO A 216 8.68 0.85 13.85
N VAL A 217 7.87 0.46 14.84
CA VAL A 217 6.76 -0.47 14.65
C VAL A 217 5.46 0.27 14.89
N ARG A 218 4.57 0.26 13.92
CA ARG A 218 3.27 0.89 14.01
C ARG A 218 2.16 -0.14 14.08
N LEU A 219 1.29 -0.03 15.08
CA LEU A 219 0.08 -0.82 15.19
C LEU A 219 -1.08 -0.04 14.56
N ASN A 220 -1.60 -0.54 13.45
CA ASN A 220 -2.71 0.09 12.74
C ASN A 220 -4.03 -0.60 13.13
N ALA A 221 -4.95 0.14 13.73
CA ALA A 221 -6.30 -0.31 14.00
C ALA A 221 -7.08 -0.46 12.68
N PHE A 222 -7.76 -1.58 12.50
CA PHE A 222 -8.64 -1.80 11.37
C PHE A 222 -9.92 -0.95 11.50
N HIS A 223 -10.37 -0.40 10.40
CA HIS A 223 -11.68 0.24 10.27
C HIS A 223 -12.44 -0.36 9.09
N ALA A 224 -13.71 -0.71 9.30
CA ALA A 224 -14.55 -1.29 8.25
C ALA A 224 -14.96 -0.27 7.17
N HIS A 225 -14.82 1.04 7.43
CA HIS A 225 -15.13 2.08 6.45
C HIS A 225 -14.18 2.02 5.24
N GLY A 226 -14.76 2.03 4.03
CA GLY A 226 -13.98 1.97 2.78
C GLY A 226 -13.58 0.56 2.34
N VAL A 227 -13.80 -0.45 3.16
CA VAL A 227 -13.55 -1.85 2.83
C VAL A 227 -14.69 -2.41 1.98
N TYR A 228 -14.41 -3.45 1.20
CA TYR A 228 -15.40 -4.13 0.36
C TYR A 228 -15.43 -5.63 0.66
N GLY A 229 -16.61 -6.27 0.44
CA GLY A 229 -16.80 -7.70 0.66
C GLY A 229 -17.04 -8.08 2.11
N GLU A 230 -16.61 -9.26 2.53
CA GLU A 230 -16.91 -9.82 3.87
C GLU A 230 -16.38 -8.95 5.02
N ALA A 231 -15.26 -8.29 4.82
CA ALA A 231 -14.65 -7.46 5.87
C ALA A 231 -15.43 -6.17 6.19
N GLN A 232 -16.47 -5.83 5.41
CA GLN A 232 -17.40 -4.76 5.77
C GLN A 232 -18.21 -5.07 7.04
N SER A 233 -18.40 -6.36 7.34
CA SER A 233 -19.11 -6.83 8.54
C SER A 233 -18.19 -7.05 9.74
N TRP A 234 -16.87 -6.92 9.57
CA TRP A 234 -15.93 -7.08 10.67
C TRP A 234 -15.96 -5.90 11.64
N ALA A 235 -15.75 -6.16 12.91
CA ALA A 235 -15.65 -5.10 13.90
C ALA A 235 -14.44 -4.21 13.61
N SER A 236 -14.64 -2.90 13.66
CA SER A 236 -13.53 -1.95 13.67
C SER A 236 -12.77 -2.08 14.99
N ALA A 237 -11.44 -2.06 14.92
CA ALA A 237 -10.61 -2.16 16.11
C ALA A 237 -10.69 -0.88 16.94
N THR A 238 -10.82 -1.04 18.24
CA THR A 238 -10.80 0.01 19.26
C THR A 238 -9.41 0.10 19.90
N PRO A 239 -9.11 1.12 20.71
CA PRO A 239 -7.89 1.16 21.51
C PRO A 239 -7.71 -0.10 22.35
N GLU A 240 -8.80 -0.61 22.95
CA GLU A 240 -8.82 -1.81 23.80
C GLU A 240 -8.43 -3.09 23.03
N ASP A 241 -8.60 -3.12 21.72
CA ASP A 241 -8.14 -4.22 20.84
C ASP A 241 -6.65 -4.10 20.49
N VAL A 242 -6.10 -2.89 20.47
CA VAL A 242 -4.71 -2.60 20.10
C VAL A 242 -3.77 -2.69 21.31
N GLU A 243 -4.20 -2.18 22.46
CA GLU A 243 -3.40 -2.10 23.69
C GLU A 243 -2.81 -3.44 24.12
N PRO A 244 -3.54 -4.58 24.11
CA PRO A 244 -2.98 -5.88 24.51
C PRO A 244 -1.76 -6.28 23.67
N LEU A 245 -1.77 -6.01 22.36
CA LEU A 245 -0.62 -6.29 21.49
C LEU A 245 0.53 -5.36 21.81
N ALA A 246 0.25 -4.05 21.97
CA ALA A 246 1.26 -3.05 22.32
C ALA A 246 1.98 -3.39 23.63
N ASP A 247 1.21 -3.73 24.68
CA ASP A 247 1.76 -4.03 26.00
C ASP A 247 2.53 -5.37 25.98
N ALA A 248 2.02 -6.38 25.29
CA ALA A 248 2.70 -7.65 25.14
C ALA A 248 4.06 -7.50 24.43
N LEU A 249 4.15 -6.63 23.41
CA LEU A 249 5.41 -6.31 22.71
C LEU A 249 6.37 -5.50 23.60
N LYS A 250 5.88 -4.49 24.35
CA LYS A 250 6.69 -3.69 25.29
C LYS A 250 7.30 -4.56 26.40
N VAL A 251 6.51 -5.43 27.01
CA VAL A 251 6.99 -6.37 28.07
C VAL A 251 8.13 -7.26 27.54
N ARG A 252 8.15 -7.56 26.23
CA ARG A 252 9.20 -8.35 25.57
C ARG A 252 10.39 -7.51 25.04
N GLY A 253 10.39 -6.22 25.35
CA GLY A 253 11.49 -5.31 25.04
C GLY A 253 11.45 -4.72 23.64
N VAL A 254 10.28 -4.66 22.98
CA VAL A 254 10.10 -3.87 21.76
C VAL A 254 9.87 -2.41 22.20
N SER A 255 10.80 -1.51 21.85
CA SER A 255 10.87 -0.15 22.40
C SER A 255 10.25 0.93 21.52
N ARG A 256 10.15 0.70 20.21
CA ARG A 256 9.66 1.70 19.25
C ARG A 256 8.29 1.30 18.67
N LEU A 257 7.26 1.39 19.54
CA LEU A 257 5.85 1.21 19.21
C LEU A 257 5.16 2.56 19.09
#